data_bbdc69c429f1753adb1b45ede2a4b9bc
#
_entry.id   bbdc69c429f1753adb1b45ede2a4b9bc
#
_cell.length_a   1.000
_cell.length_b   1.000
_cell.length_c   1.000
_cell.angle_alpha   90.00
_cell.angle_beta   90.00
_cell.angle_gamma   90.00
#
_symmetry.space_group_name_H-M   'P 1'
#
loop_
_entity.id
_entity.type
_entity.pdbx_description
1 polymer ?
#
loop_
_entity_poly.entity_id
_entity_poly.type
_entity_poly.pdbx_seq_one_letter_code
_entity_poly.pdbx_strand_id
1 'polypeptide(L)'
;IVIKLNDGQFQPMINPVITWYSEKRVSFEEGCLSIPGHYTEIFRPGKINVKFMDINGKYRKWKLNGLESRVVQHEIDHLDGVLMTDYE
;
A
#
# COMPACT_ATOMS: atom_id res chain seq x y z
N ILE A 1 -9.64 2.95 -1.46
CA ILE A 1 -8.90 2.90 -0.19
C ILE A 1 -8.68 4.30 0.37
N VAL A 2 -8.44 4.38 1.65
CA VAL A 2 -8.02 5.61 2.32
C VAL A 2 -6.72 5.31 3.06
N ILE A 3 -5.67 6.08 2.78
CA ILE A 3 -4.40 5.92 3.47
C ILE A 3 -4.10 7.13 4.34
N LYS A 4 -3.33 6.90 5.41
CA LYS A 4 -2.83 7.97 6.26
C LYS A 4 -1.43 8.36 5.81
N LEU A 5 -1.24 9.61 5.47
CA LEU A 5 0.06 10.15 5.06
C LEU A 5 0.96 10.41 6.29
N ASN A 6 2.25 10.58 6.04
CA ASN A 6 3.22 10.84 7.09
C ASN A 6 2.93 12.12 7.88
N ASP A 7 2.26 13.09 7.26
CA ASP A 7 1.83 14.34 7.92
C ASP A 7 0.57 14.20 8.77
N GLY A 8 -0.01 13.00 8.83
CA GLY A 8 -1.22 12.70 9.58
C GLY A 8 -2.53 12.91 8.82
N GLN A 9 -2.49 13.45 7.62
CA GLN A 9 -3.67 13.63 6.79
C GLN A 9 -4.10 12.31 6.17
N PHE A 10 -5.40 12.17 5.89
CA PHE A 10 -5.95 11.02 5.18
C PHE A 10 -6.12 11.34 3.71
N GLN A 11 -5.72 10.40 2.86
CA GLN A 11 -5.82 10.53 1.40
C GLN A 11 -6.70 9.42 0.84
N PRO A 12 -7.92 9.74 0.38
CA PRO A 12 -8.73 8.80 -0.37
C PRO A 12 -8.11 8.53 -1.74
N MET A 13 -8.10 7.26 -2.13
CA MET A 13 -7.64 6.82 -3.45
C MET A 13 -8.70 5.93 -4.07
N ILE A 14 -9.33 6.40 -5.14
CA ILE A 14 -10.34 5.66 -5.88
C ILE A 14 -9.65 4.93 -7.03
N ASN A 15 -9.89 3.62 -7.13
CA ASN A 15 -9.29 2.75 -8.14
C ASN A 15 -7.76 2.91 -8.25
N PRO A 16 -7.03 2.74 -7.13
CA PRO A 16 -5.59 2.90 -7.17
C PRO A 16 -4.94 1.77 -7.97
N VAL A 17 -3.97 2.15 -8.80
CA VAL A 17 -3.17 1.21 -9.60
C VAL A 17 -1.71 1.55 -9.43
N ILE A 18 -0.91 0.56 -9.06
CA ILE A 18 0.54 0.71 -8.99
C ILE A 18 1.08 0.52 -10.40
N THR A 19 1.74 1.55 -10.91
CA THR A 19 2.26 1.55 -12.29
C THR A 19 3.74 1.22 -12.36
N TRP A 20 4.44 1.27 -11.23
CA TRP A 20 5.86 0.96 -11.16
C TRP A 20 6.25 0.54 -9.74
N TYR A 21 7.17 -0.41 -9.65
CA TYR A 21 7.76 -0.88 -8.39
C TYR A 21 9.27 -0.78 -8.48
N SER A 22 9.94 -0.37 -7.38
CA SER A 22 11.39 -0.45 -7.32
C SER A 22 11.85 -1.91 -7.24
N GLU A 23 13.05 -2.19 -7.72
CA GLU A 23 13.65 -3.52 -7.60
C GLU A 23 14.06 -3.82 -6.17
N LYS A 24 14.56 -2.82 -5.45
CA LYS A 24 14.98 -2.98 -4.06
C LYS A 24 13.79 -3.23 -3.18
N ARG A 25 13.82 -4.35 -2.46
CA ARG A 25 12.78 -4.72 -1.51
C ARG A 25 13.23 -4.42 -0.10
N VAL A 26 12.28 -4.05 0.75
CA VAL A 26 12.49 -3.73 2.14
C VAL A 26 11.61 -4.64 2.98
N SER A 27 12.17 -5.20 4.04
CA SER A 27 11.45 -6.06 4.98
C SER A 27 10.79 -5.23 6.08
N PHE A 28 9.58 -5.63 6.44
CA PHE A 28 8.85 -5.04 7.55
C PHE A 28 7.82 -6.04 8.07
N GLU A 29 7.57 -6.05 9.38
CA GLU A 29 6.49 -6.86 9.93
C GLU A 29 5.16 -6.19 9.67
N GLU A 30 4.23 -6.94 9.08
CA GLU A 30 2.86 -6.47 8.83
C GLU A 30 1.86 -7.35 9.56
N GLY A 31 0.86 -6.69 10.18
CA GLY A 31 -0.26 -7.34 10.80
C GLY A 31 -1.51 -7.27 9.93
N CYS A 32 -2.49 -8.13 10.20
CA CYS A 32 -3.77 -8.14 9.50
C CYS A 32 -4.91 -8.22 10.50
N LEU A 33 -5.90 -7.35 10.36
CA LEU A 33 -7.08 -7.35 11.23
C LEU A 33 -7.93 -8.61 11.05
N SER A 34 -7.90 -9.22 9.86
CA SER A 34 -8.61 -10.46 9.59
C SER A 34 -8.00 -11.67 10.30
N ILE A 35 -6.74 -11.56 10.72
CA ILE A 35 -6.00 -12.61 11.41
C ILE A 35 -5.38 -11.99 12.66
N PRO A 36 -6.17 -11.77 13.74
CA PRO A 36 -5.67 -11.09 14.93
C PRO A 36 -4.47 -11.83 15.54
N GLY A 37 -3.45 -11.05 15.91
CA GLY A 37 -2.23 -11.60 16.50
C GLY A 37 -1.27 -12.24 15.51
N HIS A 38 -1.59 -12.27 14.23
CA HIS A 38 -0.71 -12.80 13.19
C HIS A 38 0.11 -11.66 12.59
N TYR A 39 1.43 -11.81 12.64
CA TYR A 39 2.39 -10.86 12.05
C TYR A 39 3.38 -11.64 11.20
N THR A 40 3.60 -11.16 10.00
CA THR A 40 4.51 -11.79 9.03
C THR A 40 5.51 -10.77 8.55
N GLU A 41 6.78 -11.18 8.47
CA GLU A 41 7.81 -10.37 7.83
C GLU A 41 7.61 -10.43 6.32
N ILE A 42 7.31 -9.28 5.73
CA ILE A 42 7.00 -9.16 4.31
C ILE A 42 8.04 -8.28 3.62
N PHE A 43 8.62 -8.79 2.54
CA PHE A 43 9.49 -8.03 1.66
C PHE A 43 8.66 -7.40 0.57
N ARG A 44 8.71 -6.08 0.48
CA ARG A 44 8.00 -5.32 -0.55
C ARG A 44 8.93 -4.35 -1.25
N PRO A 45 8.66 -4.00 -2.53
CA PRO A 45 9.35 -2.88 -3.15
C PRO A 45 9.30 -1.65 -2.25
N GLY A 46 10.44 -0.99 -2.05
CA GLY A 46 10.54 0.16 -1.16
C GLY A 46 9.89 1.41 -1.73
N LYS A 47 9.82 1.52 -3.05
CA LYS A 47 9.26 2.68 -3.76
C LYS A 47 8.25 2.22 -4.80
N ILE A 48 7.19 3.00 -4.98
CA ILE A 48 6.18 2.75 -6.00
C ILE A 48 5.76 4.06 -6.67
N ASN A 49 5.23 3.94 -7.87
CA ASN A 49 4.39 4.97 -8.48
C ASN A 49 2.95 4.47 -8.46
N VAL A 50 2.03 5.29 -7.99
CA VAL A 50 0.61 4.93 -7.93
C VAL A 50 -0.21 5.97 -8.67
N LYS A 51 -1.19 5.49 -9.44
CA LYS A 51 -2.18 6.31 -10.14
C LYS A 51 -3.52 6.06 -9.50
N PHE A 52 -4.25 7.11 -9.19
CA PHE A 52 -5.58 7.00 -8.58
C PHE A 52 -6.44 8.22 -8.95
N MET A 53 -7.73 8.11 -8.67
CA MET A 53 -8.65 9.22 -8.78
C MET A 53 -8.90 9.77 -7.37
N ASP A 54 -8.83 11.08 -7.19
CA ASP A 54 -9.18 11.73 -5.93
C ASP A 54 -10.71 11.93 -5.81
N ILE A 55 -11.16 12.41 -4.64
CA ILE A 55 -12.58 12.60 -4.38
C ILE A 55 -13.23 13.67 -5.27
N ASN A 56 -12.46 14.50 -5.93
CA ASN A 56 -12.93 15.51 -6.87
C ASN A 56 -13.01 14.98 -8.31
N GLY A 57 -12.73 13.70 -8.51
CA GLY A 57 -12.75 13.07 -9.82
C GLY A 57 -11.51 13.34 -10.67
N LYS A 58 -10.45 13.87 -10.09
CA LYS A 58 -9.19 14.15 -10.79
C LYS A 58 -8.24 12.98 -10.66
N TYR A 59 -7.58 12.63 -11.76
CA TYR A 59 -6.51 11.64 -11.74
C TYR A 59 -5.24 12.22 -11.16
N ARG A 60 -4.61 11.45 -10.25
CA ARG A 60 -3.34 11.79 -9.61
C ARG A 60 -2.34 10.70 -9.85
N LYS A 61 -1.07 11.08 -9.94
CA LYS A 61 0.08 10.17 -10.02
C LYS A 61 1.06 10.57 -8.93
N TRP A 62 1.30 9.67 -8.00
CA TRP A 62 2.21 9.91 -6.89
C TRP A 62 3.37 8.94 -6.89
N LYS A 63 4.53 9.45 -6.49
CA LYS A 63 5.71 8.64 -6.16
C LYS A 63 5.78 8.53 -4.67
N LEU A 64 5.75 7.30 -4.16
CA LEU A 64 5.78 7.04 -2.72
C LEU A 64 6.98 6.18 -2.36
N ASN A 65 7.48 6.37 -1.14
CA ASN A 65 8.53 5.55 -0.58
C ASN A 65 8.24 5.26 0.89
N GLY A 66 9.06 4.40 1.51
CA GLY A 66 8.97 4.11 2.93
C GLY A 66 7.61 3.59 3.35
N LEU A 67 7.12 4.10 4.48
CA LEU A 67 5.87 3.62 5.08
C LEU A 67 4.65 3.89 4.21
N GLU A 68 4.56 5.05 3.58
CA GLU A 68 3.43 5.38 2.71
C GLU A 68 3.33 4.41 1.52
N SER A 69 4.46 4.07 0.90
CA SER A 69 4.51 3.07 -0.16
C SER A 69 4.02 1.71 0.33
N ARG A 70 4.46 1.30 1.52
CA ARG A 70 4.07 0.01 2.11
C ARG A 70 2.58 -0.05 2.42
N VAL A 71 2.03 1.01 2.99
CA VAL A 71 0.61 1.09 3.33
C VAL A 71 -0.24 0.96 2.08
N VAL A 72 0.11 1.66 1.00
CA VAL A 72 -0.62 1.57 -0.27
C VAL A 72 -0.56 0.15 -0.83
N GLN A 73 0.60 -0.48 -0.84
CA GLN A 73 0.74 -1.85 -1.33
C GLN A 73 -0.09 -2.83 -0.50
N HIS A 74 -0.06 -2.69 0.82
CA HIS A 74 -0.84 -3.53 1.74
C HIS A 74 -2.34 -3.40 1.47
N GLU A 75 -2.86 -2.19 1.34
CA GLU A 75 -4.27 -1.94 1.11
C GLU A 75 -4.73 -2.41 -0.27
N ILE A 76 -3.90 -2.26 -1.30
CA ILE A 76 -4.21 -2.77 -2.64
C ILE A 76 -4.25 -4.29 -2.63
N ASP A 77 -3.36 -4.95 -1.90
CA ASP A 77 -3.41 -6.41 -1.73
C ASP A 77 -4.76 -6.85 -1.15
N HIS A 78 -5.28 -6.13 -0.16
CA HIS A 78 -6.60 -6.42 0.41
C HIS A 78 -7.72 -6.30 -0.65
N LEU A 79 -7.66 -5.28 -1.50
CA LEU A 79 -8.63 -5.12 -2.59
C LEU A 79 -8.57 -6.28 -3.58
N ASP A 80 -7.39 -6.81 -3.82
CA ASP A 80 -7.16 -7.91 -4.77
C ASP A 80 -7.33 -9.29 -4.12
N GLY A 81 -7.70 -9.34 -2.84
CA GLY A 81 -7.90 -10.59 -2.11
C GLY A 81 -6.61 -11.30 -1.71
N VAL A 82 -5.47 -10.63 -1.80
CA VAL A 82 -4.18 -11.18 -1.37
C VAL A 82 -4.11 -11.14 0.15
N LEU A 83 -3.85 -12.30 0.77
CA LEU A 83 -3.70 -12.41 2.22
C LEU A 83 -2.22 -12.39 2.60
N MET A 84 -1.91 -11.97 3.84
CA MET A 84 -0.53 -11.98 4.32
C MET A 84 0.06 -13.39 4.32
N THR A 85 -0.76 -14.40 4.57
CA THR A 85 -0.34 -15.81 4.51
C THR A 85 0.16 -16.22 3.13
N ASP A 86 -0.22 -15.53 2.06
CA ASP A 86 0.27 -15.79 0.71
C ASP A 86 1.75 -15.43 0.54
N TYR A 87 2.32 -14.65 1.48
CA TYR A 87 3.74 -14.27 1.51
C TYR A 87 4.59 -15.21 2.37
N GLU A 88 3.97 -16.13 3.06
CA GLU A 88 4.67 -17.15 3.87
C GLU A 88 5.12 -18.36 3.02
#